data_81c48766d15ed71cba412eefedeeeaf2
#
_entry.id   81c48766d15ed71cba412eefedeeeaf2
#
_cell.length_a   1.000
_cell.length_b   1.000
_cell.length_c   1.000
_cell.angle_alpha   90.00
_cell.angle_beta   90.00
_cell.angle_gamma   90.00
#
_symmetry.space_group_name_H-M   'P 1'
#
loop_
_entity.id
_entity.type
_entity.pdbx_description
1 polymer ?
#
loop_
_entity_poly.entity_id
_entity_poly.type
_entity_poly.pdbx_seq_one_letter_code
_entity_poly.pdbx_strand_id
1 'polypeptide(L)'
;MKRHWPVGAEVSEAVIDGGRMLYDTSRTSNFSPEFFDPEYWRKHDAIEGSARGRGTTWFIRAGDAGFVLRHYRRGGLVAKVSKDRYWFRGEMETRSFAEWFLTYHLHRAGLPVPAPIAARFRRDGMFYTADLITQRVEHSESLAARLLQGPLSLTQWVAIGRCIRRFHDAGVYHADLNAHNILLAPDSVYIIDFDRGTLRKRGWWADTTLVRLYRSLEKVTLLAAPESFTDQDWHTLLAGYRESAGLPQASLA
;
A
#
# COMPACT_ATOMS: atom_id res chain seq x y z
N MET A 1 -15.13 11.92 14.07
CA MET A 1 -15.89 11.98 12.81
C MET A 1 -15.89 10.57 12.24
N LYS A 2 -17.03 9.88 12.17
CA LYS A 2 -17.12 8.55 11.58
C LYS A 2 -16.82 8.69 10.09
N ARG A 3 -15.80 7.99 9.60
CA ARG A 3 -15.49 7.94 8.16
C ARG A 3 -16.63 7.19 7.47
N HIS A 4 -17.48 7.90 6.76
CA HIS A 4 -18.46 7.30 5.87
C HIS A 4 -17.85 7.35 4.47
N TRP A 5 -17.32 6.23 4.03
CA TRP A 5 -16.87 6.09 2.65
C TRP A 5 -18.09 5.70 1.80
N PRO A 6 -18.39 6.40 0.69
CA PRO A 6 -19.43 5.93 -0.22
C PRO A 6 -18.98 4.58 -0.80
N VAL A 7 -19.80 3.57 -0.60
CA VAL A 7 -19.57 2.20 -1.10
C VAL A 7 -20.20 2.10 -2.47
N GLY A 8 -19.43 1.77 -3.50
CA GLY A 8 -19.97 1.50 -4.84
C GLY A 8 -20.77 0.19 -4.86
N ALA A 9 -21.64 0.03 -5.85
CA ALA A 9 -22.46 -1.18 -6.01
C ALA A 9 -21.63 -2.47 -6.18
N GLU A 10 -20.37 -2.33 -6.55
CA GLU A 10 -19.42 -3.43 -6.73
C GLU A 10 -18.74 -3.89 -5.43
N VAL A 11 -19.03 -3.30 -4.28
CA VAL A 11 -18.48 -3.74 -2.99
C VAL A 11 -19.48 -4.64 -2.28
N SER A 12 -19.07 -5.86 -1.98
CA SER A 12 -19.86 -6.80 -1.20
C SER A 12 -19.23 -7.01 0.18
N GLU A 13 -20.09 -7.16 1.17
CA GLU A 13 -19.70 -7.49 2.55
C GLU A 13 -20.32 -8.81 2.97
N ALA A 14 -19.57 -9.61 3.72
CA ALA A 14 -20.06 -10.86 4.30
C ALA A 14 -19.65 -11.00 5.77
N VAL A 15 -20.54 -11.56 6.57
CA VAL A 15 -20.24 -11.99 7.94
C VAL A 15 -19.48 -13.31 7.85
N ILE A 16 -18.40 -13.41 8.60
CA ILE A 16 -17.58 -14.62 8.71
C ILE A 16 -17.43 -14.97 10.18
N ASP A 17 -16.91 -16.16 10.48
CA ASP A 17 -16.65 -16.56 11.85
C ASP A 17 -15.73 -15.54 12.56
N GLY A 18 -16.27 -14.98 13.65
CA GLY A 18 -15.59 -13.99 14.48
C GLY A 18 -15.43 -12.59 13.86
N GLY A 19 -16.01 -12.29 12.68
CA GLY A 19 -15.78 -10.97 12.09
C GLY A 19 -16.52 -10.70 10.79
N ARG A 20 -15.90 -9.90 9.94
CA ARG A 20 -16.43 -9.55 8.62
C ARG A 20 -15.33 -9.51 7.56
N MET A 21 -15.73 -9.70 6.33
CA MET A 21 -14.93 -9.43 5.15
C MET A 21 -15.69 -8.53 4.18
N LEU A 22 -14.94 -7.84 3.34
CA LEU A 22 -15.44 -7.09 2.19
C LEU A 22 -14.55 -7.38 0.99
N TYR A 23 -15.13 -7.29 -0.21
CA TYR A 23 -14.41 -7.53 -1.46
C TYR A 23 -15.06 -6.79 -2.63
N ASP A 24 -14.27 -6.54 -3.67
CA ASP A 24 -14.71 -5.93 -4.93
C ASP A 24 -15.26 -7.01 -5.87
N THR A 25 -16.59 -7.01 -6.08
CA THR A 25 -17.28 -7.98 -6.94
C THR A 25 -17.01 -7.80 -8.42
N SER A 26 -16.54 -6.62 -8.84
CA SER A 26 -16.13 -6.39 -10.22
C SER A 26 -14.84 -7.11 -10.59
N ARG A 27 -14.06 -7.51 -9.58
CA ARG A 27 -12.76 -8.20 -9.73
C ARG A 27 -12.83 -9.67 -9.37
N THR A 28 -13.81 -10.06 -8.57
CA THR A 28 -14.02 -11.46 -8.18
C THR A 28 -15.48 -11.72 -7.85
N SER A 29 -16.13 -12.60 -8.60
CA SER A 29 -17.55 -12.95 -8.42
C SER A 29 -17.79 -13.88 -7.22
N ASN A 30 -16.82 -14.72 -6.87
CA ASN A 30 -16.95 -15.78 -5.85
C ASN A 30 -15.78 -15.70 -4.86
N PHE A 31 -15.80 -14.68 -3.99
CA PHE A 31 -14.74 -14.54 -3.00
C PHE A 31 -15.03 -15.43 -1.78
N SER A 32 -14.06 -16.31 -1.43
CA SER A 32 -14.14 -17.17 -0.24
C SER A 32 -13.28 -16.64 0.92
N PRO A 33 -13.74 -16.78 2.19
CA PRO A 33 -12.92 -16.49 3.35
C PRO A 33 -11.59 -17.26 3.42
N GLU A 34 -11.51 -18.41 2.77
CA GLU A 34 -10.31 -19.25 2.69
C GLU A 34 -9.17 -18.58 1.90
N PHE A 35 -9.49 -17.63 1.01
CA PHE A 35 -8.48 -16.90 0.24
C PHE A 35 -7.58 -16.02 1.10
N PHE A 36 -7.96 -15.77 2.33
CA PHE A 36 -7.08 -15.12 3.32
C PHE A 36 -6.16 -16.10 4.05
N ASP A 37 -6.23 -17.40 3.77
CA ASP A 37 -5.37 -18.41 4.37
C ASP A 37 -4.25 -18.79 3.39
N PRO A 38 -2.96 -18.57 3.74
CA PRO A 38 -1.85 -19.00 2.91
C PRO A 38 -1.81 -20.52 2.68
N GLU A 39 -2.36 -21.33 3.60
CA GLU A 39 -2.43 -22.80 3.43
C GLU A 39 -3.38 -23.20 2.30
N TYR A 40 -4.47 -22.46 2.10
CA TYR A 40 -5.33 -22.66 0.94
C TYR A 40 -4.52 -22.55 -0.37
N TRP A 41 -3.78 -21.45 -0.53
CA TRP A 41 -2.99 -21.19 -1.72
C TRP A 41 -1.82 -22.16 -1.89
N ARG A 42 -1.22 -22.63 -0.80
CA ARG A 42 -0.16 -23.63 -0.85
C ARG A 42 -0.68 -25.00 -1.35
N LYS A 43 -1.88 -25.41 -0.94
CA LYS A 43 -2.52 -26.64 -1.42
C LYS A 43 -2.86 -26.61 -2.91
N HIS A 44 -2.96 -25.40 -3.49
CA HIS A 44 -3.26 -25.21 -4.91
C HIS A 44 -2.02 -24.82 -5.73
N ASP A 45 -0.82 -24.96 -5.18
CA ASP A 45 0.47 -24.56 -5.80
C ASP A 45 0.48 -23.13 -6.35
N ALA A 46 -0.29 -22.23 -5.70
CA ALA A 46 -0.51 -20.87 -6.16
C ALA A 46 0.43 -19.83 -5.52
N ILE A 47 1.32 -20.24 -4.60
CA ILE A 47 2.28 -19.34 -3.97
C ILE A 47 3.53 -19.22 -4.82
N GLU A 48 3.76 -18.06 -5.43
CA GLU A 48 4.99 -17.78 -6.21
C GLU A 48 6.17 -17.31 -5.34
N GLY A 49 5.89 -16.81 -4.14
CA GLY A 49 6.94 -16.32 -3.25
C GLY A 49 6.40 -15.62 -2.03
N SER A 50 7.34 -15.11 -1.23
CA SER A 50 7.00 -14.31 -0.06
C SER A 50 8.05 -13.24 0.21
N ALA A 51 7.60 -12.10 0.75
CA ALA A 51 8.47 -11.08 1.29
C ALA A 51 8.37 -11.07 2.82
N ARG A 52 9.54 -11.04 3.47
CA ARG A 52 9.63 -10.90 4.93
C ARG A 52 9.81 -9.44 5.30
N GLY A 53 8.85 -8.90 6.03
CA GLY A 53 8.91 -7.60 6.68
C GLY A 53 8.55 -7.73 8.15
N ARG A 54 7.64 -6.88 8.63
CA ARG A 54 7.04 -7.05 9.98
C ARG A 54 6.18 -8.30 10.07
N GLY A 55 5.66 -8.79 8.91
CA GLY A 55 4.94 -10.04 8.71
C GLY A 55 5.38 -10.71 7.43
N THR A 56 4.76 -11.83 7.09
CA THR A 56 4.92 -12.46 5.79
C THR A 56 3.87 -11.90 4.85
N THR A 57 4.33 -11.38 3.73
CA THR A 57 3.50 -11.00 2.58
C THR A 57 3.64 -12.13 1.56
N TRP A 58 2.52 -12.68 1.10
CA TRP A 58 2.50 -13.77 0.14
C TRP A 58 2.17 -13.25 -1.25
N PHE A 59 2.95 -13.68 -2.24
CA PHE A 59 2.67 -13.45 -3.65
C PHE A 59 1.96 -14.68 -4.20
N ILE A 60 0.78 -14.48 -4.75
CA ILE A 60 -0.15 -15.53 -5.14
C ILE A 60 -0.45 -15.38 -6.63
N ARG A 61 -0.49 -16.48 -7.35
CA ARG A 61 -0.95 -16.56 -8.74
C ARG A 61 -2.21 -17.43 -8.80
N ALA A 62 -3.31 -16.83 -9.29
CA ALA A 62 -4.55 -17.57 -9.51
C ALA A 62 -5.01 -17.33 -10.97
N GLY A 63 -4.79 -18.31 -11.82
CA GLY A 63 -4.89 -18.15 -13.28
C GLY A 63 -3.89 -17.07 -13.75
N ASP A 64 -4.36 -16.13 -14.56
CA ASP A 64 -3.52 -15.04 -15.08
C ASP A 64 -3.35 -13.87 -14.08
N ALA A 65 -4.06 -13.90 -12.97
CA ALA A 65 -4.05 -12.79 -12.01
C ALA A 65 -3.05 -13.02 -10.87
N GLY A 66 -2.23 -12.02 -10.58
CA GLY A 66 -1.36 -11.97 -9.41
C GLY A 66 -1.99 -11.21 -8.26
N PHE A 67 -1.82 -11.73 -7.04
CA PHE A 67 -2.33 -11.11 -5.82
C PHE A 67 -1.25 -11.01 -4.75
N VAL A 68 -1.46 -10.08 -3.83
CA VAL A 68 -0.61 -9.88 -2.65
C VAL A 68 -1.50 -10.05 -1.42
N LEU A 69 -1.28 -11.11 -0.64
CA LEU A 69 -1.94 -11.34 0.64
C LEU A 69 -1.04 -10.88 1.78
N ARG A 70 -1.56 -9.99 2.60
CA ARG A 70 -0.85 -9.42 3.74
C ARG A 70 -1.64 -9.59 5.03
N HIS A 71 -1.03 -10.25 6.02
CA HIS A 71 -1.50 -10.27 7.40
C HIS A 71 -0.89 -9.11 8.18
N TYR A 72 -1.72 -8.31 8.86
CA TYR A 72 -1.24 -7.17 9.65
C TYR A 72 -0.51 -7.63 10.90
N ARG A 73 0.72 -7.17 11.09
CA ARG A 73 1.50 -7.43 12.29
C ARG A 73 2.02 -6.16 12.92
N ARG A 74 2.11 -6.17 14.24
CA ARG A 74 2.72 -5.08 15.00
C ARG A 74 4.24 -5.12 14.83
N GLY A 75 4.87 -3.94 14.86
CA GLY A 75 6.32 -3.79 14.96
C GLY A 75 6.75 -3.26 16.32
N GLY A 76 8.06 -3.25 16.58
CA GLY A 76 8.66 -2.70 17.79
C GLY A 76 8.44 -3.55 19.04
N LEU A 77 8.62 -2.95 20.23
CA LEU A 77 8.55 -3.65 21.51
C LEU A 77 7.19 -4.29 21.81
N VAL A 78 6.10 -3.71 21.29
CA VAL A 78 4.74 -4.23 21.46
C VAL A 78 4.55 -5.59 20.76
N ALA A 79 5.33 -5.88 19.71
CA ALA A 79 5.30 -7.17 19.02
C ALA A 79 5.78 -8.33 19.89
N LYS A 80 6.51 -8.07 20.98
CA LYS A 80 6.95 -9.10 21.94
C LYS A 80 5.80 -9.67 22.75
N VAL A 81 4.74 -8.88 22.98
CA VAL A 81 3.58 -9.26 23.79
C VAL A 81 2.37 -9.66 22.92
N SER A 82 2.18 -8.99 21.77
CA SER A 82 1.06 -9.26 20.86
C SER A 82 1.48 -8.96 19.43
N LYS A 83 1.69 -10.03 18.64
CA LYS A 83 2.26 -9.91 17.28
C LYS A 83 1.29 -9.32 16.25
N ASP A 84 -0.02 -9.58 16.37
CA ASP A 84 -1.03 -9.32 15.33
C ASP A 84 -2.38 -8.85 15.87
N ARG A 85 -2.53 -8.66 17.20
CA ARG A 85 -3.78 -8.25 17.84
C ARG A 85 -3.84 -6.74 17.99
N TYR A 86 -4.93 -6.14 17.53
CA TYR A 86 -5.20 -4.70 17.62
C TYR A 86 -6.45 -4.45 18.46
N TRP A 87 -6.49 -3.32 19.17
CA TRP A 87 -7.67 -2.93 19.93
C TRP A 87 -8.83 -2.59 18.98
N PHE A 88 -9.97 -3.25 19.17
CA PHE A 88 -11.16 -3.02 18.35
C PHE A 88 -11.90 -1.76 18.80
N ARG A 89 -12.08 -0.81 17.89
CA ARG A 89 -12.81 0.44 18.12
C ARG A 89 -14.03 0.60 17.22
N GLY A 90 -14.19 -0.30 16.26
CA GLY A 90 -15.24 -0.30 15.26
C GLY A 90 -14.76 -0.95 13.98
N GLU A 91 -15.66 -1.47 13.16
CA GLU A 91 -15.34 -2.21 11.94
C GLU A 91 -14.55 -1.35 10.94
N MET A 92 -15.05 -0.12 10.68
CA MET A 92 -14.42 0.83 9.75
C MET A 92 -13.09 1.39 10.23
N GLU A 93 -12.78 1.20 11.52
CA GLU A 93 -11.51 1.61 12.11
C GLU A 93 -10.49 0.47 12.16
N THR A 94 -10.89 -0.75 11.74
CA THR A 94 -9.92 -1.84 11.58
C THR A 94 -8.94 -1.49 10.46
N ARG A 95 -7.69 -1.91 10.62
CA ARG A 95 -6.60 -1.53 9.70
C ARG A 95 -6.88 -1.98 8.28
N SER A 96 -7.36 -3.21 8.12
CA SER A 96 -7.65 -3.77 6.80
C SER A 96 -8.79 -3.02 6.09
N PHE A 97 -9.88 -2.71 6.80
CA PHE A 97 -11.01 -1.99 6.20
C PHE A 97 -10.63 -0.54 5.90
N ALA A 98 -10.00 0.15 6.87
CA ALA A 98 -9.57 1.54 6.66
C ALA A 98 -8.60 1.68 5.48
N GLU A 99 -7.65 0.78 5.33
CA GLU A 99 -6.71 0.78 4.20
C GLU A 99 -7.39 0.37 2.90
N TRP A 100 -8.24 -0.66 2.92
CA TRP A 100 -8.96 -1.10 1.75
C TRP A 100 -9.83 0.03 1.16
N PHE A 101 -10.63 0.70 1.99
CA PHE A 101 -11.48 1.81 1.55
C PHE A 101 -10.65 2.97 1.00
N LEU A 102 -9.58 3.36 1.70
CA LEU A 102 -8.70 4.41 1.19
C LEU A 102 -8.15 4.03 -0.18
N THR A 103 -7.56 2.84 -0.31
CA THR A 103 -6.95 2.37 -1.56
C THR A 103 -8.00 2.23 -2.68
N TYR A 104 -9.22 1.78 -2.35
CA TYR A 104 -10.34 1.71 -3.29
C TYR A 104 -10.68 3.07 -3.88
N HIS A 105 -10.80 4.10 -3.04
CA HIS A 105 -11.06 5.46 -3.52
C HIS A 105 -9.90 6.03 -4.35
N LEU A 106 -8.67 5.80 -3.91
CA LEU A 106 -7.48 6.24 -4.66
C LEU A 106 -7.41 5.57 -6.04
N HIS A 107 -7.68 4.26 -6.10
CA HIS A 107 -7.71 3.51 -7.36
C HIS A 107 -8.80 4.03 -8.31
N ARG A 108 -10.01 4.26 -7.80
CA ARG A 108 -11.12 4.83 -8.61
C ARG A 108 -10.85 6.26 -9.06
N ALA A 109 -10.08 7.03 -8.30
CA ALA A 109 -9.62 8.36 -8.69
C ALA A 109 -8.46 8.33 -9.70
N GLY A 110 -8.03 7.15 -10.17
CA GLY A 110 -6.95 7.00 -11.15
C GLY A 110 -5.56 7.26 -10.57
N LEU A 111 -5.41 7.22 -9.24
CA LEU A 111 -4.09 7.26 -8.62
C LEU A 111 -3.41 5.89 -8.73
N PRO A 112 -2.09 5.85 -8.97
CA PRO A 112 -1.36 4.61 -9.18
C PRO A 112 -1.14 3.85 -7.86
N VAL A 113 -2.18 3.14 -7.45
CA VAL A 113 -2.20 2.20 -6.34
C VAL A 113 -2.61 0.82 -6.83
N PRO A 114 -2.16 -0.28 -6.21
CA PRO A 114 -2.70 -1.60 -6.49
C PRO A 114 -4.20 -1.62 -6.25
N ALA A 115 -4.97 -2.28 -7.13
CA ALA A 115 -6.39 -2.43 -6.88
C ALA A 115 -6.63 -3.26 -5.61
N PRO A 116 -7.43 -2.78 -4.65
CA PRO A 116 -7.79 -3.56 -3.48
C PRO A 116 -8.81 -4.63 -3.89
N ILE A 117 -8.55 -5.88 -3.53
CA ILE A 117 -9.41 -7.02 -3.87
C ILE A 117 -10.34 -7.32 -2.70
N ALA A 118 -9.78 -7.60 -1.53
CA ALA A 118 -10.56 -7.94 -0.36
C ALA A 118 -9.86 -7.54 0.94
N ALA A 119 -10.64 -7.36 1.99
CA ALA A 119 -10.15 -7.15 3.34
C ALA A 119 -10.97 -7.96 4.34
N ARG A 120 -10.33 -8.39 5.41
CA ARG A 120 -10.97 -9.13 6.51
C ARG A 120 -10.46 -8.61 7.84
N PHE A 121 -11.34 -8.62 8.85
CA PHE A 121 -10.94 -8.65 10.25
C PHE A 121 -11.62 -9.81 10.98
N ARG A 122 -10.95 -10.34 12.00
CA ARG A 122 -11.51 -11.30 12.95
C ARG A 122 -11.34 -10.76 14.36
N ARG A 123 -12.43 -10.69 15.10
CA ARG A 123 -12.48 -10.17 16.46
C ARG A 123 -12.38 -11.31 17.48
N ASP A 124 -11.61 -11.07 18.53
CA ASP A 124 -11.51 -11.91 19.71
C ASP A 124 -11.59 -11.01 20.95
N GLY A 125 -12.75 -10.96 21.58
CA GLY A 125 -13.04 -10.05 22.68
C GLY A 125 -12.88 -8.58 22.29
N MET A 126 -11.93 -7.89 22.94
CA MET A 126 -11.61 -6.48 22.70
C MET A 126 -10.52 -6.29 21.61
N PHE A 127 -10.02 -7.38 21.03
CA PHE A 127 -8.98 -7.34 20.03
C PHE A 127 -9.47 -7.85 18.69
N TYR A 128 -8.68 -7.58 17.63
CA TYR A 128 -8.91 -8.13 16.31
C TYR A 128 -7.58 -8.41 15.60
N THR A 129 -7.62 -9.32 14.65
CA THR A 129 -6.62 -9.53 13.60
C THR A 129 -7.15 -9.03 12.27
N ALA A 130 -6.28 -8.77 11.30
CA ALA A 130 -6.68 -8.20 10.03
C ALA A 130 -5.81 -8.72 8.87
N ASP A 131 -6.44 -8.85 7.70
CA ASP A 131 -5.83 -9.27 6.46
C ASP A 131 -6.29 -8.38 5.30
N LEU A 132 -5.43 -8.21 4.31
CA LEU A 132 -5.68 -7.46 3.10
C LEU A 132 -5.17 -8.22 1.88
N ILE A 133 -5.98 -8.27 0.82
CA ILE A 133 -5.58 -8.77 -0.48
C ILE A 133 -5.66 -7.62 -1.47
N THR A 134 -4.57 -7.39 -2.21
CA THR A 134 -4.50 -6.44 -3.32
C THR A 134 -4.07 -7.14 -4.59
N GLN A 135 -4.39 -6.58 -5.73
CA GLN A 135 -3.82 -7.01 -7.00
C GLN A 135 -2.31 -6.76 -6.97
N ARG A 136 -1.54 -7.71 -7.48
CA ARG A 136 -0.10 -7.54 -7.65
C ARG A 136 0.18 -6.56 -8.79
N VAL A 137 1.11 -5.65 -8.59
CA VAL A 137 1.68 -4.85 -9.68
C VAL A 137 2.72 -5.72 -10.37
N GLU A 138 2.39 -6.19 -11.55
CA GLU A 138 3.26 -7.11 -12.29
C GLU A 138 4.54 -6.41 -12.76
N HIS A 139 5.61 -7.17 -12.89
CA HIS A 139 6.92 -6.68 -13.35
C HIS A 139 7.43 -5.46 -12.60
N SER A 140 7.05 -5.33 -11.31
CA SER A 140 7.48 -4.22 -10.47
C SER A 140 8.44 -4.67 -9.39
N GLU A 141 9.32 -3.76 -9.01
CA GLU A 141 10.18 -3.90 -7.85
C GLU A 141 10.13 -2.65 -6.98
N SER A 142 10.45 -2.78 -5.69
CA SER A 142 10.51 -1.60 -4.83
C SER A 142 11.69 -0.70 -5.20
N LEU A 143 11.50 0.62 -5.04
CA LEU A 143 12.57 1.59 -5.23
C LEU A 143 13.81 1.22 -4.39
N ALA A 144 13.60 0.69 -3.19
CA ALA A 144 14.69 0.20 -2.35
C ALA A 144 15.47 -0.95 -3.02
N ALA A 145 14.77 -1.96 -3.56
CA ALA A 145 15.42 -3.09 -4.23
C ALA A 145 16.12 -2.64 -5.52
N ARG A 146 15.50 -1.74 -6.27
CA ARG A 146 16.07 -1.22 -7.52
C ARG A 146 17.37 -0.42 -7.29
N LEU A 147 17.42 0.38 -6.23
CA LEU A 147 18.62 1.15 -5.89
C LEU A 147 19.81 0.26 -5.47
N LEU A 148 19.56 -0.92 -4.95
CA LEU A 148 20.63 -1.89 -4.63
C LEU A 148 21.25 -2.52 -5.90
N GLN A 149 20.62 -2.37 -7.06
CA GLN A 149 21.12 -2.88 -8.34
C GLN A 149 21.90 -1.81 -9.13
N GLY A 150 21.83 -0.54 -8.69
CA GLY A 150 22.53 0.58 -9.31
C GLY A 150 21.68 1.85 -9.40
N PRO A 151 22.24 2.95 -9.92
CA PRO A 151 21.55 4.23 -10.00
C PRO A 151 20.33 4.19 -10.94
N LEU A 152 19.38 5.06 -10.68
CA LEU A 152 18.23 5.30 -11.55
C LEU A 152 18.56 6.38 -12.60
N SER A 153 17.83 6.34 -13.72
CA SER A 153 17.87 7.43 -14.69
C SER A 153 17.18 8.70 -14.15
N LEU A 154 17.54 9.84 -14.69
CA LEU A 154 16.89 11.13 -14.35
C LEU A 154 15.38 11.09 -14.62
N THR A 155 14.95 10.42 -15.68
CA THR A 155 13.53 10.26 -16.02
C THR A 155 12.76 9.46 -14.97
N GLN A 156 13.38 8.44 -14.37
CA GLN A 156 12.77 7.69 -13.27
C GLN A 156 12.62 8.55 -12.01
N TRP A 157 13.64 9.35 -11.66
CA TRP A 157 13.54 10.28 -10.53
C TRP A 157 12.43 11.32 -10.72
N VAL A 158 12.32 11.91 -11.91
CA VAL A 158 11.23 12.83 -12.26
C VAL A 158 9.87 12.14 -12.15
N ALA A 159 9.73 10.90 -12.66
CA ALA A 159 8.49 10.14 -12.59
C ALA A 159 8.06 9.84 -11.14
N ILE A 160 9.01 9.50 -10.26
CA ILE A 160 8.74 9.30 -8.82
C ILE A 160 8.24 10.61 -8.19
N GLY A 161 8.89 11.73 -8.47
CA GLY A 161 8.48 13.04 -7.98
C GLY A 161 7.06 13.42 -8.41
N ARG A 162 6.75 13.25 -9.69
CA ARG A 162 5.40 13.48 -10.26
C ARG A 162 4.35 12.56 -9.62
N CYS A 163 4.68 11.29 -9.43
CA CYS A 163 3.78 10.36 -8.77
C CYS A 163 3.43 10.83 -7.36
N ILE A 164 4.42 11.12 -6.51
CA ILE A 164 4.20 11.59 -5.13
C ILE A 164 3.37 12.88 -5.13
N ARG A 165 3.64 13.79 -6.06
CA ARG A 165 2.89 15.05 -6.18
C ARG A 165 1.41 14.81 -6.42
N ARG A 166 1.02 13.87 -7.31
CA ARG A 166 -0.38 13.52 -7.57
C ARG A 166 -1.11 13.09 -6.29
N PHE A 167 -0.46 12.29 -5.44
CA PHE A 167 -1.03 11.90 -4.15
C PHE A 167 -1.19 13.09 -3.19
N HIS A 168 -0.19 13.95 -3.11
CA HIS A 168 -0.25 15.13 -2.24
C HIS A 168 -1.32 16.14 -2.71
N ASP A 169 -1.50 16.32 -4.02
CA ASP A 169 -2.54 17.19 -4.58
C ASP A 169 -3.94 16.63 -4.32
N ALA A 170 -4.11 15.29 -4.34
CA ALA A 170 -5.32 14.62 -3.91
C ALA A 170 -5.51 14.60 -2.38
N GLY A 171 -4.64 15.25 -1.60
CA GLY A 171 -4.72 15.31 -0.14
C GLY A 171 -4.37 14.00 0.56
N VAL A 172 -3.70 13.08 -0.10
CA VAL A 172 -3.36 11.76 0.45
C VAL A 172 -2.13 11.85 1.36
N TYR A 173 -2.35 11.73 2.66
CA TYR A 173 -1.27 11.58 3.63
C TYR A 173 -0.89 10.11 3.76
N HIS A 174 0.32 9.77 3.34
CA HIS A 174 0.91 8.46 3.54
C HIS A 174 1.72 8.44 4.84
N ALA A 175 1.29 7.65 5.82
CA ALA A 175 1.91 7.66 7.15
C ALA A 175 3.36 7.13 7.18
N ASP A 176 3.74 6.33 6.18
CA ASP A 176 5.07 5.70 6.10
C ASP A 176 5.62 5.72 4.66
N LEU A 177 5.65 6.91 4.01
CA LEU A 177 6.26 7.04 2.68
C LEU A 177 7.77 6.78 2.77
N ASN A 178 8.23 5.70 2.15
CA ASN A 178 9.62 5.27 2.16
C ASN A 178 9.97 4.51 0.88
N ALA A 179 11.24 4.21 0.64
CA ALA A 179 11.72 3.57 -0.58
C ALA A 179 11.15 2.14 -0.81
N HIS A 180 10.73 1.43 0.22
CA HIS A 180 10.11 0.11 0.08
C HIS A 180 8.64 0.18 -0.37
N ASN A 181 7.98 1.32 -0.14
CA ASN A 181 6.57 1.56 -0.44
C ASN A 181 6.34 2.29 -1.77
N ILE A 182 7.38 2.49 -2.55
CA ILE A 182 7.32 2.96 -3.94
C ILE A 182 7.72 1.79 -4.83
N LEU A 183 6.85 1.41 -5.76
CA LEU A 183 7.14 0.38 -6.77
C LEU A 183 7.41 1.03 -8.12
N LEU A 184 8.44 0.55 -8.77
CA LEU A 184 8.78 0.88 -10.14
C LEU A 184 8.33 -0.26 -11.04
N ALA A 185 7.39 0.00 -11.92
CA ALA A 185 6.98 -0.87 -13.02
C ALA A 185 7.51 -0.29 -14.36
N PRO A 186 7.50 -1.02 -15.47
CA PRO A 186 8.08 -0.56 -16.74
C PRO A 186 7.62 0.84 -17.15
N ASP A 187 6.32 1.14 -17.02
CA ASP A 187 5.72 2.38 -17.52
C ASP A 187 5.12 3.26 -16.42
N SER A 188 5.24 2.88 -15.16
CA SER A 188 4.52 3.55 -14.08
C SER A 188 5.18 3.40 -12.72
N VAL A 189 4.96 4.40 -11.87
CA VAL A 189 5.35 4.39 -10.47
C VAL A 189 4.09 4.21 -9.62
N TYR A 190 4.10 3.27 -8.69
CA TYR A 190 3.00 2.99 -7.75
C TYR A 190 3.40 3.30 -6.33
N ILE A 191 2.43 3.70 -5.50
CA ILE A 191 2.59 3.79 -4.05
C ILE A 191 1.73 2.70 -3.39
N ILE A 192 2.30 2.01 -2.41
CA ILE A 192 1.68 0.89 -1.70
C ILE A 192 1.73 1.09 -0.19
N ASP A 193 1.00 0.26 0.56
CA ASP A 193 0.97 0.22 2.03
C ASP A 193 0.43 1.51 2.66
N PHE A 194 -0.85 1.77 2.42
CA PHE A 194 -1.55 2.92 3.02
C PHE A 194 -2.03 2.66 4.45
N ASP A 195 -1.39 1.75 5.18
CA ASP A 195 -1.68 1.55 6.59
C ASP A 195 -1.55 2.87 7.37
N ARG A 196 -2.60 3.27 8.08
CA ARG A 196 -2.77 4.60 8.71
C ARG A 196 -2.76 5.78 7.73
N GLY A 197 -2.87 5.54 6.44
CA GLY A 197 -3.09 6.60 5.44
C GLY A 197 -4.39 7.34 5.70
N THR A 198 -4.45 8.61 5.32
CA THR A 198 -5.64 9.44 5.50
C THR A 198 -5.74 10.51 4.42
N LEU A 199 -6.97 10.96 4.14
CA LEU A 199 -7.15 12.18 3.35
C LEU A 199 -7.07 13.40 4.27
N ARG A 200 -6.31 14.42 3.86
CA ARG A 200 -6.08 15.67 4.60
C ARG A 200 -6.10 16.84 3.63
N LYS A 201 -6.48 18.01 4.13
CA LYS A 201 -6.20 19.24 3.39
C LYS A 201 -4.69 19.38 3.22
N ARG A 202 -4.26 19.83 2.05
CA ARG A 202 -2.84 20.07 1.77
C ARG A 202 -2.22 20.98 2.83
N GLY A 203 -1.00 20.67 3.25
CA GLY A 203 -0.32 21.42 4.31
C GLY A 203 1.11 20.89 4.53
N TRP A 204 1.75 21.34 5.60
CA TRP A 204 3.13 21.02 5.97
C TRP A 204 3.46 19.50 6.06
N TRP A 205 2.46 18.66 6.21
CA TRP A 205 2.66 17.21 6.24
C TRP A 205 3.24 16.66 4.93
N ALA A 206 3.01 17.35 3.80
CA ALA A 206 3.57 16.95 2.51
C ALA A 206 5.10 17.00 2.53
N ASP A 207 5.67 18.08 3.07
CA ASP A 207 7.12 18.22 3.22
C ASP A 207 7.68 17.18 4.21
N THR A 208 6.96 16.91 5.28
CA THR A 208 7.36 15.89 6.27
C THR A 208 7.44 14.50 5.65
N THR A 209 6.53 14.15 4.74
CA THR A 209 6.58 12.86 4.05
C THR A 209 7.74 12.78 3.06
N LEU A 210 8.08 13.87 2.38
CA LEU A 210 9.28 13.96 1.53
C LEU A 210 10.56 13.81 2.34
N VAL A 211 10.68 14.49 3.49
CA VAL A 211 11.83 14.33 4.39
C VAL A 211 11.98 12.89 4.88
N ARG A 212 10.87 12.22 5.17
CA ARG A 212 10.88 10.79 5.53
C ARG A 212 11.40 9.93 4.37
N LEU A 213 10.95 10.19 3.15
CA LEU A 213 11.43 9.48 1.96
C LEU A 213 12.92 9.67 1.77
N TYR A 214 13.42 10.91 1.84
CA TYR A 214 14.85 11.23 1.73
C TYR A 214 15.68 10.38 2.70
N ARG A 215 15.33 10.41 3.99
CA ARG A 215 16.00 9.60 5.02
C ARG A 215 15.95 8.10 4.75
N SER A 216 14.86 7.63 4.13
CA SER A 216 14.75 6.22 3.74
C SER A 216 15.68 5.88 2.59
N LEU A 217 15.83 6.76 1.60
CA LEU A 217 16.74 6.59 0.48
C LEU A 217 18.19 6.56 0.98
N GLU A 218 18.61 7.54 1.78
CA GLU A 218 19.95 7.53 2.40
C GLU A 218 20.21 6.23 3.16
N LYS A 219 19.25 5.79 3.99
CA LYS A 219 19.41 4.57 4.78
C LYS A 219 19.59 3.31 3.95
N VAL A 220 18.84 3.20 2.83
CA VAL A 220 18.90 2.03 1.93
C VAL A 220 20.24 1.98 1.20
N THR A 221 20.76 3.10 0.76
CA THR A 221 21.93 3.16 -0.10
C THR A 221 23.25 3.26 0.68
N LEU A 222 23.25 3.83 1.88
CA LEU A 222 24.43 4.18 2.67
C LEU A 222 25.46 3.05 2.82
N LEU A 223 25.01 1.81 3.01
CA LEU A 223 25.89 0.66 3.29
C LEU A 223 26.10 -0.27 2.10
N ALA A 224 25.14 -0.33 1.18
CA ALA A 224 25.09 -1.37 0.15
C ALA A 224 25.30 -0.83 -1.28
N ALA A 225 24.94 0.42 -1.51
CA ALA A 225 25.00 1.03 -2.85
C ALA A 225 25.09 2.57 -2.74
N PRO A 226 26.17 3.14 -2.14
CA PRO A 226 26.24 4.57 -1.83
C PRO A 226 26.15 5.48 -3.06
N GLU A 227 26.58 4.98 -4.23
CA GLU A 227 26.52 5.75 -5.47
C GLU A 227 25.17 5.68 -6.19
N SER A 228 24.23 4.88 -5.67
CA SER A 228 22.91 4.72 -6.32
C SER A 228 21.92 5.82 -5.99
N PHE A 229 22.25 6.69 -5.02
CA PHE A 229 21.45 7.86 -4.67
C PHE A 229 22.33 9.01 -4.22
N THR A 230 22.17 10.14 -4.86
CA THR A 230 22.94 11.38 -4.64
C THR A 230 22.01 12.57 -4.37
N ASP A 231 22.56 13.68 -3.89
CA ASP A 231 21.81 14.94 -3.74
C ASP A 231 21.25 15.44 -5.08
N GLN A 232 21.95 15.18 -6.18
CA GLN A 232 21.46 15.53 -7.52
C GLN A 232 20.21 14.73 -7.90
N ASP A 233 20.15 13.46 -7.55
CA ASP A 233 18.96 12.61 -7.76
C ASP A 233 17.77 13.11 -6.95
N TRP A 234 18.02 13.52 -5.70
CA TRP A 234 16.99 14.14 -4.87
C TRP A 234 16.47 15.46 -5.46
N HIS A 235 17.35 16.31 -5.97
CA HIS A 235 16.95 17.54 -6.65
C HIS A 235 16.13 17.24 -7.91
N THR A 236 16.49 16.20 -8.66
CA THR A 236 15.76 15.75 -9.85
C THR A 236 14.35 15.24 -9.48
N LEU A 237 14.23 14.45 -8.40
CA LEU A 237 12.92 14.04 -7.86
C LEU A 237 12.08 15.26 -7.47
N LEU A 238 12.67 16.22 -6.75
CA LEU A 238 11.97 17.45 -6.36
C LEU A 238 11.56 18.32 -7.53
N ALA A 239 12.34 18.34 -8.62
CA ALA A 239 11.97 19.02 -9.87
C ALA A 239 10.68 18.38 -10.43
N GLY A 240 10.65 17.06 -10.61
CA GLY A 240 9.45 16.33 -11.04
C GLY A 240 8.24 16.56 -10.12
N TYR A 241 8.46 16.62 -8.80
CA TYR A 241 7.41 16.93 -7.83
C TYR A 241 6.82 18.33 -8.00
N ARG A 242 7.63 19.31 -8.42
CA ARG A 242 7.19 20.70 -8.60
C ARG A 242 6.53 20.96 -9.95
N GLU A 243 6.90 20.24 -11.00
CA GLU A 243 6.37 20.41 -12.35
C GLU A 243 4.89 20.06 -12.53
N SER A 244 4.33 19.24 -11.67
CA SER A 244 2.97 18.68 -11.82
C SER A 244 1.81 19.63 -11.50
N ALA A 245 2.00 20.93 -11.55
CA ALA A 245 0.94 21.92 -11.21
C ALA A 245 -0.19 22.04 -12.25
N GLY A 246 -0.32 21.12 -13.21
CA GLY A 246 -1.22 21.24 -14.37
C GLY A 246 -2.24 20.13 -14.61
N LEU A 247 -2.35 19.11 -13.73
CA LEU A 247 -3.36 18.04 -13.91
C LEU A 247 -4.69 18.42 -13.25
N PRO A 248 -5.85 18.07 -13.87
CA PRO A 248 -7.16 18.35 -13.29
C PRO A 248 -7.27 17.72 -11.91
N GLN A 249 -7.72 18.50 -10.94
CA GLN A 249 -8.03 18.01 -9.60
C GLN A 249 -9.15 16.97 -9.73
N ALA A 250 -8.83 15.69 -9.56
CA ALA A 250 -9.83 14.66 -9.31
C ALA A 250 -10.48 15.01 -7.97
N SER A 251 -11.70 15.53 -8.02
CA SER A 251 -12.50 15.83 -6.82
C SER A 251 -12.81 14.50 -6.14
N LEU A 252 -12.17 14.24 -5.01
CA LEU A 252 -12.53 13.19 -4.07
C LEU A 252 -13.64 13.72 -3.16
N ALA A 253 -14.81 14.10 -3.77
CA ALA A 253 -15.99 14.49 -3.04
C ALA A 253 -16.85 13.28 -2.65
#